data_d78c15991904bcce5949572bba47bee5
#
_entry.id   d78c15991904bcce5949572bba47bee5
#
_cell.length_a   1.000
_cell.length_b   1.000
_cell.length_c   1.000
_cell.angle_alpha   90.00
_cell.angle_beta   90.00
_cell.angle_gamma   90.00
#
_symmetry.space_group_name_H-M   'P 1'
#
loop_
_entity.id
_entity.type
_entity.pdbx_description
1 polymer ?
#
loop_
_entity_poly.entity_id
_entity_poly.type
_entity_poly.pdbx_seq_one_letter_code
_entity_poly.pdbx_strand_id
1 'polypeptide(L)' 'MDKLQELKAQAYDLLANIEWLQAKLRETNAAIAEETKKQQENGKSGNSDNSN' A
#
# COMPACT_ATOMS: atom_id res chain seq x y z
N MET A 1 33.24 -12.58 -13.06
CA MET A 1 32.58 -12.11 -11.89
C MET A 1 32.25 -13.26 -10.97
N ASP A 2 32.36 -12.99 -9.71
CA ASP A 2 32.18 -14.01 -8.69
C ASP A 2 30.67 -14.28 -8.51
N LYS A 3 30.30 -15.55 -8.43
CA LYS A 3 28.90 -15.93 -8.21
C LYS A 3 28.37 -15.35 -6.91
N LEU A 4 29.20 -15.33 -5.89
CA LEU A 4 28.81 -14.78 -4.61
C LEU A 4 28.48 -13.29 -4.74
N GLN A 5 29.26 -12.56 -5.50
CA GLN A 5 29.01 -11.15 -5.72
C GLN A 5 27.69 -10.93 -6.44
N GLU A 6 27.43 -11.77 -7.44
CA GLU A 6 26.16 -11.67 -8.16
C GLU A 6 24.97 -11.92 -7.24
N LEU A 7 25.09 -12.92 -6.38
CA LEU A 7 24.00 -13.24 -5.47
C LEU A 7 23.77 -12.13 -4.46
N LYS A 8 24.84 -11.52 -3.97
CA LYS A 8 24.72 -10.40 -3.06
C LYS A 8 24.03 -9.21 -3.74
N ALA A 9 24.39 -8.94 -4.98
CA ALA A 9 23.78 -7.85 -5.72
C ALA A 9 22.28 -8.11 -5.89
N GLN A 10 21.91 -9.34 -6.20
CA GLN A 10 20.51 -9.70 -6.32
C GLN A 10 19.78 -9.51 -5.00
N ALA A 11 20.42 -9.89 -3.90
CA ALA A 11 19.80 -9.74 -2.60
C ALA A 11 19.56 -8.27 -2.27
N TYR A 12 20.50 -7.42 -2.59
CA TYR A 12 20.33 -5.99 -2.35
C TYR A 12 19.20 -5.42 -3.21
N ASP A 13 19.15 -5.85 -4.47
CA ASP A 13 18.09 -5.39 -5.37
C ASP A 13 16.72 -5.83 -4.85
N LEU A 14 16.62 -7.07 -4.40
CA LEU A 14 15.36 -7.57 -3.88
C LEU A 14 14.95 -6.82 -2.61
N LEU A 15 15.92 -6.53 -1.76
CA LEU A 15 15.63 -5.79 -0.55
C LEU A 15 15.12 -4.39 -0.87
N ALA A 16 15.73 -3.74 -1.84
CA ALA A 16 15.27 -2.42 -2.27
C ALA A 16 13.87 -2.49 -2.83
N ASN A 17 13.56 -3.53 -3.61
CA ASN A 17 12.23 -3.72 -4.14
C ASN A 17 11.22 -3.94 -3.03
N ILE A 18 11.58 -4.73 -2.03
CA ILE A 18 10.69 -4.97 -0.91
C ILE A 18 10.37 -3.66 -0.19
N GLU A 19 11.38 -2.86 0.07
CA GLU A 19 11.19 -1.59 0.74
C GLU A 19 10.30 -0.66 -0.07
N TRP A 20 10.51 -0.62 -1.38
CA TRP A 20 9.69 0.20 -2.25
C TRP A 20 8.24 -0.27 -2.24
N LEU A 21 8.05 -1.59 -2.32
CA LEU A 21 6.71 -2.14 -2.30
C LEU A 21 6.01 -1.89 -0.97
N GLN A 22 6.75 -1.97 0.13
CA GLN A 22 6.18 -1.67 1.43
C GLN A 22 5.72 -0.22 1.52
N ALA A 23 6.51 0.69 0.96
CA ALA A 23 6.13 2.10 0.94
C ALA A 23 4.89 2.30 0.09
N LYS A 24 4.84 1.65 -1.07
CA LYS A 24 3.67 1.75 -1.94
C LYS A 24 2.44 1.18 -1.26
N LEU A 25 2.60 0.08 -0.54
CA LEU A 25 1.48 -0.52 0.17
C LEU A 25 0.95 0.43 1.24
N ARG A 26 1.84 1.10 1.95
CA ARG A 26 1.42 2.06 2.97
C ARG A 26 0.65 3.22 2.35
N GLU A 27 1.15 3.73 1.23
CA GLU A 27 0.46 4.80 0.52
C GLU A 27 -0.92 4.35 0.07
N THR A 28 -0.98 3.15 -0.50
CA THR A 28 -2.23 2.63 -1.00
C THR A 28 -3.23 2.43 0.13
N ASN A 29 -2.77 1.88 1.24
CA ASN A 29 -3.65 1.68 2.39
C ASN A 29 -4.16 3.00 2.94
N ALA A 30 -3.31 4.02 2.96
CA ALA A 30 -3.73 5.34 3.41
C ALA A 30 -4.78 5.91 2.48
N ALA A 31 -4.59 5.71 1.17
CA ALA A 31 -5.58 6.18 0.20
C ALA A 31 -6.91 5.45 0.37
N ILE A 32 -6.84 4.14 0.62
CA ILE A 32 -8.05 3.37 0.85
C ILE A 32 -8.79 3.88 2.07
N ALA A 33 -8.04 4.15 3.14
CA ALA A 33 -8.66 4.64 4.37
C ALA A 33 -9.34 5.97 4.13
N GLU A 34 -8.71 6.86 3.37
CA GLU A 34 -9.30 8.16 3.08
C GLU A 34 -10.57 8.02 2.25
N GLU A 35 -10.52 7.18 1.21
CA GLU A 35 -11.67 6.99 0.37
C GLU A 35 -12.82 6.33 1.13
N THR A 36 -12.48 5.38 1.98
CA THR A 36 -13.49 4.75 2.81
C THR A 36 -14.17 5.77 3.72
N LYS A 37 -13.37 6.65 4.29
CA LYS A 37 -13.92 7.68 5.17
C LYS A 37 -14.84 8.61 4.39
N LYS A 38 -14.45 9.00 3.19
CA LYS A 38 -15.29 9.85 2.37
C LYS A 38 -16.60 9.18 2.04
N GLN A 39 -16.56 7.91 1.68
CA GLN A 39 -17.77 7.19 1.34
C GLN A 39 -18.68 7.04 2.54
N GLN A 40 -18.11 6.82 3.71
CA GLN A 40 -18.91 6.74 4.91
C GLN A 40 -19.60 8.07 5.23
N GLU A 41 -18.87 9.15 5.05
CA GLU A 41 -19.45 10.46 5.29
C GLU A 41 -20.59 10.74 4.31
N ASN A 42 -20.37 10.41 3.04
CA ASN A 42 -21.40 10.58 2.03
C ASN A 42 -22.60 9.70 2.32
N GLY A 43 -22.34 8.48 2.75
CA GLY A 43 -23.41 7.57 3.08
C GLY A 43 -24.24 8.07 4.23
N LYS A 44 -23.61 8.63 5.22
CA LYS A 44 -24.32 9.17 6.36
C LYS A 44 -25.22 10.31 5.96
N SER A 45 -24.70 11.21 5.16
CA SER A 45 -25.48 12.34 4.74
C SER A 45 -26.56 11.91 3.76
N GLY A 46 -26.32 10.89 3.05
CA GLY A 46 -27.26 10.38 2.09
C GLY A 46 -28.32 9.52 2.70
N ASN A 47 -28.16 8.96 3.74
CA ASN A 47 -29.10 8.05 4.17
C ASN A 47 -28.98 7.35 5.39
N SER A 48 -28.88 7.15 5.23
CA SER A 48 -28.63 6.68 5.92
C SER A 48 -28.48 5.80 6.35
N ASP A 49 -28.85 5.75 6.05
CA ASP A 49 -28.69 5.05 6.35
C ASP A 49 -28.66 4.20 6.41
N ASN A 50 -28.78 4.14 6.15
CA ASN A 50 -28.54 3.39 6.13
C ASN A 50 -28.38 2.60 6.34
N SER A 51 -28.62 2.60 6.30
CA SER A 51 -28.34 1.94 6.50
C SER A 51 -28.15 1.23 6.68
N ASN A 52 -28.41 1.15 6.60
CA ASN A 52 -28.09 0.68 6.74
C ASN A 52 -27.96 0.45 6.63
#